data_c45bccaf61ef062d27482da0518307ba
#
_entry.id   c45bccaf61ef062d27482da0518307ba
#
_cell.length_a   1.000
_cell.length_b   1.000
_cell.length_c   1.000
_cell.angle_alpha   90.00
_cell.angle_beta   90.00
_cell.angle_gamma   90.00
#
_symmetry.space_group_name_H-M   'P 1'
#
loop_
_entity.id
_entity.type
_entity.pdbx_description
1 polymer ?
#
loop_
_entity_poly.entity_id
_entity_poly.type
_entity_poly.pdbx_seq_one_letter_code
_entity_poly.pdbx_strand_id
1 'polypeptide(L)'
;MTLMRDFVEVNQQYARSAHVESDLEAWLGGRNGYVLTPLACMSLERILGGLKNGGQRAWSIVGPYGSGKSSFALALAQLFMADSADLQAELAARAPEVFSLLNRAKSEHGRFVPVFVSCSRGPIGPALRRGIHAAIDISGLDSGVTKPIRESLDEYGPEDSVAICNALQLVSKLPGVGGAIVVIDEFGKALEYMADNRADGDVFVMQMMAEMATRSPKPIIVCTVLHQALDRYFGYLSDVQREELAKVQGRYEEIAFYQPMEQMVRLLAQSMSLKDCGGHRQAILDSFRALALEALDLGLAPLGMSADEFARALTSLAPIHPLTAMVMPNVFSTLAQGERSLFAFLCSDEPYGFQEFLGRPYEPGRPVPTYSLSDMYDYIVSAYGS
;
A
#
# COMPACT_ATOMS: atom_id res chain seq x y z
N MET A 1 20.83 -25.69 -23.13
CA MET A 1 20.39 -26.15 -21.79
C MET A 1 19.29 -25.20 -21.40
N THR A 2 18.06 -25.67 -21.23
CA THR A 2 16.89 -24.84 -20.88
C THR A 2 16.91 -24.65 -19.38
N LEU A 3 16.69 -23.43 -18.91
CA LEU A 3 16.66 -23.08 -17.50
C LEU A 3 15.23 -22.78 -17.06
N MET A 4 14.95 -22.86 -15.77
CA MET A 4 13.62 -22.53 -15.24
C MET A 4 13.20 -21.08 -15.55
N ARG A 5 14.15 -20.13 -15.63
CA ARG A 5 13.89 -18.74 -16.04
C ARG A 5 13.32 -18.59 -17.45
N ASP A 6 13.53 -19.57 -18.32
CA ASP A 6 13.00 -19.54 -19.69
C ASP A 6 11.49 -19.80 -19.72
N PHE A 7 10.96 -20.40 -18.66
CA PHE A 7 9.53 -20.71 -18.50
C PHE A 7 8.80 -19.71 -17.60
N VAL A 8 9.48 -19.10 -16.62
CA VAL A 8 8.84 -18.29 -15.58
C VAL A 8 9.00 -16.82 -15.87
N GLU A 9 7.89 -16.10 -15.85
CA GLU A 9 7.87 -14.64 -15.88
C GLU A 9 7.26 -14.12 -14.58
N VAL A 10 7.99 -13.24 -13.90
CA VAL A 10 7.50 -12.52 -12.72
C VAL A 10 7.12 -11.10 -13.15
N ASN A 11 5.90 -10.70 -12.85
CA ASN A 11 5.44 -9.34 -13.15
C ASN A 11 6.07 -8.35 -12.17
N GLN A 12 7.03 -7.56 -12.67
CA GLN A 12 7.79 -6.59 -11.89
C GLN A 12 6.93 -5.48 -11.26
N GLN A 13 5.70 -5.26 -11.75
CA GLN A 13 4.81 -4.27 -11.18
C GLN A 13 4.44 -4.56 -9.71
N TYR A 14 4.39 -5.86 -9.34
CA TYR A 14 4.14 -6.27 -7.95
C TYR A 14 5.34 -6.09 -7.02
N ALA A 15 6.56 -6.12 -7.58
CA ALA A 15 7.80 -6.05 -6.80
C ALA A 15 8.17 -4.65 -6.35
N ARG A 16 7.68 -3.64 -7.05
CA ARG A 16 8.04 -2.25 -6.78
C ARG A 16 7.29 -1.76 -5.54
N SER A 17 8.05 -1.43 -4.48
CA SER A 17 7.50 -0.69 -3.35
C SER A 17 7.02 0.68 -3.86
N ALA A 18 5.78 1.00 -3.57
CA ALA A 18 5.23 2.30 -3.94
C ALA A 18 5.72 3.37 -2.96
N HIS A 19 6.35 4.40 -3.49
CA HIS A 19 6.72 5.60 -2.73
C HIS A 19 5.72 6.71 -3.04
N VAL A 20 4.95 7.12 -2.05
CA VAL A 20 3.82 8.04 -2.25
C VAL A 20 4.23 9.40 -2.84
N GLU A 21 5.42 9.91 -2.56
CA GLU A 21 5.90 11.18 -3.12
C GLU A 21 6.44 11.01 -4.55
N SER A 22 7.35 10.06 -4.78
CA SER A 22 8.04 9.90 -6.06
C SER A 22 7.18 9.26 -7.15
N ASP A 23 6.23 8.41 -6.78
CA ASP A 23 5.41 7.67 -7.73
C ASP A 23 4.09 8.37 -8.09
N LEU A 24 3.73 9.44 -7.35
CA LEU A 24 2.45 10.13 -7.50
C LEU A 24 2.15 10.54 -8.95
N GLU A 25 3.10 11.17 -9.63
CA GLU A 25 2.91 11.62 -11.02
C GLU A 25 2.66 10.46 -11.97
N ALA A 26 3.41 9.35 -11.81
CA ALA A 26 3.22 8.15 -12.63
C ALA A 26 1.84 7.50 -12.39
N TRP A 27 1.38 7.49 -11.13
CA TRP A 27 0.07 6.99 -10.77
C TRP A 27 -1.06 7.86 -11.29
N LEU A 28 -0.94 9.18 -11.18
CA LEU A 28 -1.92 10.12 -11.74
C LEU A 28 -1.98 10.04 -13.26
N GLY A 29 -0.90 9.65 -13.93
CA GLY A 29 -0.84 9.38 -15.36
C GLY A 29 -1.41 8.02 -15.80
N GLY A 30 -2.02 7.25 -14.90
CA GLY A 30 -2.65 5.95 -15.22
C GLY A 30 -1.66 4.80 -15.45
N ARG A 31 -0.37 4.98 -15.18
CA ARG A 31 0.68 3.98 -15.41
C ARG A 31 0.91 3.07 -14.21
N ASN A 32 -0.16 2.45 -13.71
CA ASN A 32 -0.06 1.54 -12.58
C ASN A 32 -0.93 0.30 -12.82
N GLY A 33 -0.53 -0.79 -12.21
CA GLY A 33 -1.25 -2.07 -12.21
C GLY A 33 -1.85 -2.37 -10.84
N TYR A 34 -2.47 -1.39 -10.16
CA TYR A 34 -3.07 -1.65 -8.85
C TYR A 34 -4.19 -2.67 -8.96
N VAL A 35 -4.13 -3.70 -8.15
CA VAL A 35 -5.16 -4.74 -8.07
C VAL A 35 -6.12 -4.39 -6.93
N LEU A 36 -7.38 -4.13 -7.28
CA LEU A 36 -8.44 -3.90 -6.30
C LEU A 36 -8.77 -5.19 -5.54
N THR A 37 -8.27 -5.30 -4.31
CA THR A 37 -8.62 -6.41 -3.41
C THR A 37 -9.96 -6.14 -2.73
N PRO A 38 -10.68 -7.17 -2.22
CA PRO A 38 -11.87 -6.95 -1.41
C PRO A 38 -11.63 -6.00 -0.22
N LEU A 39 -10.47 -6.11 0.43
CA LEU A 39 -10.06 -5.22 1.50
C LEU A 39 -9.93 -3.77 1.03
N ALA A 40 -9.34 -3.54 -0.15
CA ALA A 40 -9.27 -2.20 -0.73
C ALA A 40 -10.66 -1.63 -1.04
N CYS A 41 -11.59 -2.44 -1.58
CA CYS A 41 -12.96 -2.01 -1.83
C CYS A 41 -13.69 -1.65 -0.53
N MET A 42 -13.59 -2.47 0.52
CA MET A 42 -14.17 -2.16 1.84
C MET A 42 -13.57 -0.89 2.46
N SER A 43 -12.25 -0.69 2.29
CA SER A 43 -11.58 0.52 2.79
C SER A 43 -12.04 1.76 2.03
N LEU A 44 -12.20 1.67 0.71
CA LEU A 44 -12.78 2.74 -0.12
C LEU A 44 -14.22 3.04 0.28
N GLU A 45 -15.05 2.03 0.53
CA GLU A 45 -16.43 2.20 0.98
C GLU A 45 -16.51 3.03 2.27
N ARG A 46 -15.67 2.69 3.27
CA ARG A 46 -15.61 3.43 4.54
C ARG A 46 -15.17 4.88 4.33
N ILE A 47 -14.10 5.11 3.58
CA ILE A 47 -13.57 6.45 3.31
C ILE A 47 -14.58 7.31 2.53
N LEU A 48 -15.18 6.77 1.47
CA LEU A 48 -16.20 7.45 0.66
C LEU A 48 -17.48 7.69 1.46
N GLY A 49 -17.87 6.75 2.32
CA GLY A 49 -18.99 6.90 3.24
C GLY A 49 -18.80 8.06 4.22
N GLY A 50 -17.57 8.32 4.62
CA GLY A 50 -17.18 9.43 5.50
C GLY A 50 -17.27 10.81 4.85
N LEU A 51 -17.44 10.92 3.54
CA LEU A 51 -17.61 12.21 2.86
C LEU A 51 -18.99 12.85 3.07
N LYS A 52 -19.93 12.12 3.63
CA LYS A 52 -21.23 12.68 4.04
C LYS A 52 -21.01 13.74 5.12
N ASN A 53 -21.93 14.71 5.20
CA ASN A 53 -21.88 15.79 6.20
C ASN A 53 -21.75 15.23 7.62
N GLY A 54 -20.71 15.67 8.34
CA GLY A 54 -20.40 15.21 9.70
C GLY A 54 -19.82 13.80 9.78
N GLY A 55 -19.47 13.18 8.65
CA GLY A 55 -18.84 11.86 8.64
C GLY A 55 -17.34 11.88 8.94
N GLN A 56 -16.78 10.70 9.18
CA GLN A 56 -15.37 10.50 9.48
C GLN A 56 -14.49 10.81 8.28
N ARG A 57 -13.47 11.65 8.45
CA ARG A 57 -12.55 12.06 7.39
C ARG A 57 -11.07 11.89 7.74
N ALA A 58 -10.77 11.44 8.96
CA ALA A 58 -9.42 11.14 9.42
C ALA A 58 -9.28 9.63 9.65
N TRP A 59 -8.34 8.98 8.97
CA TRP A 59 -8.19 7.54 8.90
C TRP A 59 -6.77 7.13 9.23
N SER A 60 -6.60 6.01 9.92
CA SER A 60 -5.33 5.38 10.19
C SER A 60 -5.28 4.01 9.49
N ILE A 61 -4.50 3.91 8.41
CA ILE A 61 -4.35 2.67 7.62
C ILE A 61 -3.19 1.87 8.22
N VAL A 62 -3.52 0.78 8.88
CA VAL A 62 -2.57 -0.02 9.68
C VAL A 62 -2.40 -1.40 9.09
N GLY A 63 -1.18 -1.84 8.89
CA GLY A 63 -0.87 -3.19 8.40
C GLY A 63 0.62 -3.43 8.22
N PRO A 64 1.09 -4.68 8.07
CA PRO A 64 2.50 -4.99 7.95
C PRO A 64 3.14 -4.36 6.71
N TYR A 65 4.46 -4.35 6.67
CA TYR A 65 5.21 -3.96 5.47
C TYR A 65 4.79 -4.84 4.27
N GLY A 66 4.75 -4.26 3.08
CA GLY A 66 4.38 -4.99 1.86
C GLY A 66 2.90 -5.36 1.73
N SER A 67 2.01 -4.93 2.66
CA SER A 67 0.56 -5.19 2.56
C SER A 67 -0.17 -4.34 1.50
N GLY A 68 0.52 -3.41 0.83
CA GLY A 68 -0.06 -2.58 -0.23
C GLY A 68 -0.70 -1.27 0.25
N LYS A 69 -0.45 -0.81 1.48
CA LYS A 69 -1.03 0.42 2.05
C LYS A 69 -0.71 1.68 1.23
N SER A 70 0.57 1.89 0.91
CA SER A 70 1.02 3.04 0.11
C SER A 70 0.44 3.00 -1.30
N SER A 71 0.39 1.81 -1.92
CA SER A 71 -0.26 1.62 -3.22
C SER A 71 -1.77 1.89 -3.14
N PHE A 72 -2.44 1.50 -2.05
CA PHE A 72 -3.85 1.83 -1.81
C PHE A 72 -4.07 3.35 -1.69
N ALA A 73 -3.21 4.05 -0.97
CA ALA A 73 -3.30 5.51 -0.82
C ALA A 73 -3.13 6.24 -2.17
N LEU A 74 -2.20 5.77 -3.00
CA LEU A 74 -2.03 6.26 -4.38
C LEU A 74 -3.25 5.96 -5.26
N ALA A 75 -3.81 4.75 -5.17
CA ALA A 75 -5.03 4.37 -5.89
C ALA A 75 -6.24 5.22 -5.48
N LEU A 76 -6.39 5.50 -4.17
CA LEU A 76 -7.42 6.41 -3.65
C LEU A 76 -7.30 7.80 -4.30
N ALA A 77 -6.09 8.38 -4.36
CA ALA A 77 -5.89 9.67 -5.01
C ALA A 77 -6.17 9.61 -6.51
N GLN A 78 -5.71 8.57 -7.18
CA GLN A 78 -5.95 8.36 -8.60
C GLN A 78 -7.44 8.33 -8.94
N LEU A 79 -8.26 7.65 -8.14
CA LEU A 79 -9.71 7.59 -8.34
C LEU A 79 -10.37 8.97 -8.31
N PHE A 80 -9.85 9.93 -7.52
CA PHE A 80 -10.39 11.29 -7.41
C PHE A 80 -9.80 12.30 -8.40
N MET A 81 -8.57 12.09 -8.86
CA MET A 81 -7.84 13.09 -9.66
C MET A 81 -7.87 12.79 -11.15
N ALA A 82 -7.56 11.56 -11.52
CA ALA A 82 -7.32 11.21 -12.91
C ALA A 82 -8.55 10.57 -13.56
N ASP A 83 -8.60 10.65 -14.90
CA ASP A 83 -9.38 9.71 -15.70
C ASP A 83 -8.68 8.34 -15.69
N SER A 84 -8.76 7.67 -14.57
CA SER A 84 -8.26 6.31 -14.41
C SER A 84 -9.34 5.32 -14.88
N ALA A 85 -9.57 5.30 -16.18
CA ALA A 85 -10.63 4.49 -16.78
C ALA A 85 -10.52 3.01 -16.38
N ASP A 86 -9.31 2.46 -16.40
CA ASP A 86 -9.07 1.04 -16.07
C ASP A 86 -9.38 0.73 -14.61
N LEU A 87 -8.89 1.55 -13.66
CA LEU A 87 -9.14 1.35 -12.24
C LEU A 87 -10.61 1.58 -11.87
N GLN A 88 -11.27 2.55 -12.51
CA GLN A 88 -12.69 2.80 -12.32
C GLN A 88 -13.55 1.68 -12.93
N ALA A 89 -13.17 1.14 -14.09
CA ALA A 89 -13.85 0.00 -14.70
C ALA A 89 -13.71 -1.26 -13.82
N GLU A 90 -12.53 -1.51 -13.27
CA GLU A 90 -12.31 -2.60 -12.33
C GLU A 90 -13.14 -2.42 -11.05
N LEU A 91 -13.19 -1.21 -10.49
CA LEU A 91 -14.02 -0.90 -9.31
C LEU A 91 -15.51 -1.11 -9.61
N ALA A 92 -15.98 -0.66 -10.78
CA ALA A 92 -17.37 -0.85 -11.21
C ALA A 92 -17.74 -2.33 -11.34
N ALA A 93 -16.81 -3.15 -11.85
CA ALA A 93 -17.02 -4.58 -12.01
C ALA A 93 -16.98 -5.36 -10.69
N ARG A 94 -16.06 -4.98 -9.76
CA ARG A 94 -15.84 -5.72 -8.50
C ARG A 94 -16.72 -5.23 -7.35
N ALA A 95 -17.00 -3.93 -7.28
CA ALA A 95 -17.72 -3.29 -6.19
C ALA A 95 -18.60 -2.13 -6.71
N PRO A 96 -19.72 -2.43 -7.42
CA PRO A 96 -20.55 -1.43 -8.07
C PRO A 96 -21.16 -0.42 -7.08
N GLU A 97 -21.39 -0.81 -5.83
CA GLU A 97 -21.89 0.09 -4.79
C GLU A 97 -20.84 1.12 -4.40
N VAL A 98 -19.57 0.70 -4.26
CA VAL A 98 -18.44 1.59 -3.97
C VAL A 98 -18.19 2.53 -5.15
N PHE A 99 -18.29 2.03 -6.38
CA PHE A 99 -18.22 2.85 -7.59
C PHE A 99 -19.33 3.92 -7.63
N SER A 100 -20.54 3.58 -7.21
CA SER A 100 -21.64 4.54 -7.10
C SER A 100 -21.35 5.63 -6.05
N LEU A 101 -20.75 5.26 -4.91
CA LEU A 101 -20.30 6.22 -3.89
C LEU A 101 -19.21 7.16 -4.44
N LEU A 102 -18.23 6.63 -5.17
CA LEU A 102 -17.19 7.42 -5.82
C LEU A 102 -17.78 8.43 -6.80
N ASN A 103 -18.68 7.98 -7.69
CA ASN A 103 -19.33 8.85 -8.67
C ASN A 103 -20.16 9.96 -8.01
N ARG A 104 -20.86 9.64 -6.92
CA ARG A 104 -21.56 10.64 -6.12
C ARG A 104 -20.58 11.66 -5.56
N ALA A 105 -19.49 11.22 -4.92
CA ALA A 105 -18.49 12.11 -4.34
C ALA A 105 -17.86 13.02 -5.40
N LYS A 106 -17.53 12.46 -6.58
CA LYS A 106 -17.01 13.26 -7.73
C LYS A 106 -18.04 14.25 -8.27
N SER A 107 -19.32 13.86 -8.32
CA SER A 107 -20.40 14.75 -8.78
C SER A 107 -20.68 15.88 -7.81
N GLU A 108 -20.66 15.61 -6.49
CA GLU A 108 -20.96 16.60 -5.44
C GLU A 108 -19.79 17.56 -5.19
N HIS A 109 -18.56 17.06 -5.25
CA HIS A 109 -17.37 17.80 -4.82
C HIS A 109 -16.40 18.11 -5.98
N GLY A 110 -16.37 17.30 -7.04
CA GLY A 110 -15.42 17.47 -8.14
C GLY A 110 -14.04 16.85 -7.84
N ARG A 111 -12.99 17.47 -8.38
CA ARG A 111 -11.61 17.03 -8.30
C ARG A 111 -10.99 17.30 -6.92
N PHE A 112 -10.25 16.34 -6.36
CA PHE A 112 -9.48 16.54 -5.13
C PHE A 112 -7.99 16.71 -5.44
N VAL A 113 -7.30 17.49 -4.63
CA VAL A 113 -5.85 17.66 -4.72
C VAL A 113 -5.17 16.68 -3.75
N PRO A 114 -4.23 15.85 -4.21
CA PRO A 114 -3.44 15.00 -3.35
C PRO A 114 -2.32 15.80 -2.67
N VAL A 115 -2.18 15.62 -1.38
CA VAL A 115 -1.07 16.13 -0.56
C VAL A 115 -0.40 14.90 0.03
N PHE A 116 0.71 14.46 -0.56
CA PHE A 116 1.42 13.27 -0.11
C PHE A 116 2.70 13.63 0.62
N VAL A 117 2.89 12.92 1.71
CA VAL A 117 4.02 13.12 2.63
C VAL A 117 4.57 11.76 3.01
N SER A 118 5.86 11.54 2.82
CA SER A 118 6.59 10.40 3.38
C SER A 118 7.40 10.87 4.57
N CYS A 119 7.12 10.30 5.75
CA CYS A 119 7.85 10.65 6.96
C CYS A 119 9.22 9.98 6.99
N SER A 120 10.24 10.77 7.34
CA SER A 120 11.54 10.28 7.79
C SER A 120 11.61 10.30 9.32
N ARG A 121 12.71 9.83 9.92
CA ARG A 121 13.00 10.07 11.35
C ARG A 121 13.28 11.56 11.57
N GLY A 122 12.23 12.32 11.79
CA GLY A 122 12.28 13.77 11.96
C GLY A 122 10.90 14.33 12.30
N PRO A 123 10.83 15.65 12.56
CA PRO A 123 9.59 16.32 12.89
C PRO A 123 8.64 16.30 11.70
N ILE A 124 7.34 16.19 11.99
CA ILE A 124 6.29 16.03 10.96
C ILE A 124 5.96 17.34 10.22
N GLY A 125 6.10 18.48 10.89
CA GLY A 125 5.74 19.81 10.32
C GLY A 125 6.46 20.11 9.01
N PRO A 126 7.79 20.04 8.94
CA PRO A 126 8.55 20.23 7.71
C PRO A 126 8.16 19.26 6.59
N ALA A 127 7.82 18.02 6.91
CA ALA A 127 7.38 17.04 5.93
C ALA A 127 6.00 17.44 5.33
N LEU A 128 5.05 17.83 6.17
CA LEU A 128 3.74 18.34 5.74
C LEU A 128 3.88 19.57 4.83
N ARG A 129 4.75 20.51 5.17
CA ARG A 129 5.02 21.68 4.33
C ARG A 129 5.53 21.30 2.94
N ARG A 130 6.50 20.38 2.85
CA ARG A 130 7.00 19.88 1.56
C ARG A 130 5.86 19.26 0.73
N GLY A 131 5.02 18.43 1.37
CA GLY A 131 3.87 17.82 0.70
C GLY A 131 2.86 18.84 0.19
N ILE A 132 2.59 19.93 0.94
CA ILE A 132 1.71 21.01 0.53
C ILE A 132 2.32 21.78 -0.67
N HIS A 133 3.62 22.09 -0.64
CA HIS A 133 4.29 22.74 -1.78
C HIS A 133 4.23 21.87 -3.04
N ALA A 134 4.52 20.56 -2.92
CA ALA A 134 4.42 19.62 -4.03
C ALA A 134 2.98 19.55 -4.60
N ALA A 135 1.97 19.52 -3.74
CA ALA A 135 0.57 19.52 -4.15
C ALA A 135 0.16 20.79 -4.92
N ILE A 136 0.69 21.95 -4.51
CA ILE A 136 0.49 23.22 -5.22
C ILE A 136 1.11 23.14 -6.62
N ASP A 137 2.33 22.61 -6.74
CA ASP A 137 3.03 22.48 -8.01
C ASP A 137 2.29 21.53 -8.98
N ILE A 138 1.83 20.38 -8.47
CA ILE A 138 1.03 19.40 -9.24
C ILE A 138 -0.34 19.97 -9.66
N SER A 139 -0.88 20.96 -8.92
CA SER A 139 -2.17 21.55 -9.26
C SER A 139 -2.17 22.23 -10.65
N GLY A 140 -1.00 22.65 -11.14
CA GLY A 140 -0.83 23.35 -12.41
C GLY A 140 -1.44 24.76 -12.44
N LEU A 141 -1.78 25.31 -11.26
CA LEU A 141 -2.38 26.63 -11.16
C LEU A 141 -1.32 27.75 -11.19
N ASP A 142 -1.74 28.90 -11.67
CA ASP A 142 -0.90 30.10 -11.72
C ASP A 142 -0.32 30.46 -10.33
N SER A 143 0.91 30.96 -10.34
CA SER A 143 1.62 31.37 -9.13
C SER A 143 0.87 32.42 -8.32
N GLY A 144 0.13 33.32 -8.97
CA GLY A 144 -0.70 34.32 -8.29
C GLY A 144 -1.84 33.70 -7.47
N VAL A 145 -2.40 32.59 -7.92
CA VAL A 145 -3.46 31.85 -7.20
C VAL A 145 -2.89 31.06 -6.02
N THR A 146 -1.68 30.54 -6.15
CA THR A 146 -1.06 29.70 -5.13
C THR A 146 -0.20 30.48 -4.12
N LYS A 147 0.13 31.73 -4.44
CA LYS A 147 0.97 32.62 -3.61
C LYS A 147 0.46 32.75 -2.15
N PRO A 148 -0.85 32.97 -1.87
CA PRO A 148 -1.31 33.08 -0.48
C PRO A 148 -1.03 31.84 0.37
N ILE A 149 -1.02 30.66 -0.25
CA ILE A 149 -0.74 29.40 0.45
C ILE A 149 0.75 29.33 0.83
N ARG A 150 1.63 29.71 -0.11
CA ARG A 150 3.09 29.76 0.14
C ARG A 150 3.43 30.76 1.23
N GLU A 151 2.88 31.98 1.11
CA GLU A 151 3.08 33.04 2.09
C GLU A 151 2.59 32.61 3.50
N SER A 152 1.42 31.96 3.58
CA SER A 152 0.89 31.45 4.87
C SER A 152 1.80 30.40 5.50
N LEU A 153 2.52 29.60 4.69
CA LEU A 153 3.49 28.63 5.20
C LEU A 153 4.81 29.30 5.59
N ASP A 154 5.28 30.30 4.86
CA ASP A 154 6.59 30.92 5.05
C ASP A 154 6.59 31.95 6.20
N GLU A 155 5.44 32.53 6.55
CA GLU A 155 5.29 33.54 7.61
C GLU A 155 5.52 32.96 9.01
N TYR A 156 5.27 31.67 9.21
CA TYR A 156 5.34 30.99 10.50
C TYR A 156 6.45 29.95 10.55
N GLY A 157 6.85 29.55 11.74
CA GLY A 157 7.86 28.49 11.92
C GLY A 157 7.44 27.15 11.28
N PRO A 158 8.42 26.28 10.95
CA PRO A 158 8.15 25.03 10.24
C PRO A 158 7.25 24.05 10.97
N GLU A 159 7.14 24.17 12.29
CA GLU A 159 6.31 23.35 13.16
C GLU A 159 4.94 23.97 13.46
N ASP A 160 4.60 25.13 12.87
CA ASP A 160 3.33 25.80 13.18
C ASP A 160 2.13 25.03 12.64
N SER A 161 1.44 24.37 13.55
CA SER A 161 0.28 23.52 13.25
C SER A 161 -0.91 24.32 12.68
N VAL A 162 -1.05 25.58 13.06
CA VAL A 162 -2.14 26.46 12.56
C VAL A 162 -1.85 26.84 11.12
N ALA A 163 -0.61 27.21 10.79
CA ALA A 163 -0.20 27.55 9.43
C ALA A 163 -0.40 26.36 8.48
N ILE A 164 -0.01 25.16 8.91
CA ILE A 164 -0.20 23.93 8.13
C ILE A 164 -1.69 23.66 7.87
N CYS A 165 -2.53 23.71 8.90
CA CYS A 165 -3.97 23.49 8.75
C CYS A 165 -4.63 24.55 7.85
N ASN A 166 -4.26 25.83 8.01
CA ASN A 166 -4.75 26.92 7.16
C ASN A 166 -4.35 26.70 5.69
N ALA A 167 -3.09 26.33 5.44
CA ALA A 167 -2.61 26.03 4.09
C ALA A 167 -3.39 24.86 3.44
N LEU A 168 -3.66 23.78 4.17
CA LEU A 168 -4.48 22.65 3.68
C LEU A 168 -5.92 23.09 3.35
N GLN A 169 -6.51 23.95 4.18
CA GLN A 169 -7.82 24.52 3.86
C GLN A 169 -7.80 25.39 2.61
N LEU A 170 -6.75 26.18 2.41
CA LEU A 170 -6.59 26.99 1.20
C LEU A 170 -6.40 26.09 -0.03
N VAL A 171 -5.60 25.03 0.06
CA VAL A 171 -5.45 24.02 -1.01
C VAL A 171 -6.81 23.45 -1.41
N SER A 172 -7.65 23.09 -0.45
CA SER A 172 -8.99 22.55 -0.75
C SER A 172 -9.92 23.56 -1.44
N LYS A 173 -9.63 24.86 -1.32
CA LYS A 173 -10.43 25.95 -1.89
C LYS A 173 -9.90 26.48 -3.23
N LEU A 174 -8.81 25.91 -3.75
CA LEU A 174 -8.25 26.32 -5.04
C LEU A 174 -9.32 26.24 -6.16
N PRO A 175 -9.23 27.08 -7.21
CA PRO A 175 -10.14 27.05 -8.36
C PRO A 175 -10.21 25.66 -9.00
N GLY A 176 -11.42 25.17 -9.27
CA GLY A 176 -11.63 23.83 -9.85
C GLY A 176 -11.34 22.65 -8.91
N VAL A 177 -11.04 22.91 -7.62
CA VAL A 177 -10.78 21.92 -6.60
C VAL A 177 -12.00 21.77 -5.70
N GLY A 178 -12.42 20.54 -5.47
CA GLY A 178 -13.56 20.18 -4.62
C GLY A 178 -13.18 19.70 -3.24
N GLY A 179 -11.91 19.34 -3.01
CA GLY A 179 -11.41 18.85 -1.74
C GLY A 179 -9.91 18.49 -1.79
N ALA A 180 -9.40 17.91 -0.72
CA ALA A 180 -8.02 17.44 -0.65
C ALA A 180 -7.94 16.03 -0.06
N ILE A 181 -6.91 15.26 -0.49
CA ILE A 181 -6.54 13.97 0.10
C ILE A 181 -5.14 14.12 0.65
N VAL A 182 -5.01 14.11 1.96
CA VAL A 182 -3.73 14.17 2.67
C VAL A 182 -3.34 12.77 3.09
N VAL A 183 -2.21 12.29 2.59
CA VAL A 183 -1.64 10.98 2.96
C VAL A 183 -0.30 11.20 3.64
N ILE A 184 -0.17 10.70 4.85
CA ILE A 184 1.04 10.74 5.66
C ILE A 184 1.56 9.31 5.76
N ASP A 185 2.45 8.95 4.83
CA ASP A 185 3.04 7.61 4.80
C ASP A 185 4.22 7.51 5.77
N GLU A 186 4.47 6.29 6.23
CA GLU A 186 5.51 5.98 7.21
C GLU A 186 5.43 6.82 8.51
N PHE A 187 4.22 7.19 8.92
CA PHE A 187 3.99 8.05 10.09
C PHE A 187 4.65 7.51 11.38
N GLY A 188 4.83 6.19 11.50
CA GLY A 188 5.55 5.55 12.60
C GLY A 188 6.98 6.10 12.80
N LYS A 189 7.69 6.49 11.73
CA LYS A 189 9.04 7.08 11.82
C LYS A 189 9.03 8.43 12.53
N ALA A 190 7.99 9.24 12.33
CA ALA A 190 7.82 10.49 13.06
C ALA A 190 7.49 10.25 14.54
N LEU A 191 6.69 9.22 14.85
CA LEU A 191 6.41 8.82 16.24
C LEU A 191 7.66 8.31 16.98
N GLU A 192 8.50 7.52 16.29
CA GLU A 192 9.80 7.08 16.84
C GLU A 192 10.73 8.26 17.11
N TYR A 193 10.80 9.22 16.18
CA TYR A 193 11.58 10.44 16.38
C TYR A 193 11.12 11.22 17.62
N MET A 194 9.81 11.35 17.81
CA MET A 194 9.24 12.01 18.99
C MET A 194 9.60 11.30 20.30
N ALA A 195 9.63 9.98 20.30
CA ALA A 195 10.01 9.20 21.48
C ALA A 195 11.45 9.50 21.91
N ASP A 196 12.36 9.68 20.94
CA ASP A 196 13.77 9.99 21.17
C ASP A 196 14.03 11.48 21.47
N ASN A 197 13.18 12.39 20.95
CA ASN A 197 13.39 13.83 21.00
C ASN A 197 12.20 14.55 21.69
N ARG A 198 12.18 14.51 23.01
CA ARG A 198 11.06 15.01 23.85
C ARG A 198 10.71 16.50 23.65
N ALA A 199 11.64 17.30 23.13
CA ALA A 199 11.46 18.75 22.96
C ALA A 199 10.89 19.14 21.59
N ASP A 200 11.07 18.30 20.55
CA ASP A 200 10.81 18.66 19.15
C ASP A 200 9.68 17.86 18.50
N GLY A 201 9.01 17.00 19.24
CA GLY A 201 7.99 16.10 18.68
C GLY A 201 6.57 16.53 19.06
N ASP A 202 5.89 17.27 18.19
CA ASP A 202 4.51 17.67 18.41
C ASP A 202 3.56 16.93 17.48
N VAL A 203 2.72 16.02 18.06
CA VAL A 203 1.59 15.40 17.34
C VAL A 203 0.34 16.27 17.34
N PHE A 204 0.37 17.44 17.95
CA PHE A 204 -0.79 18.33 18.03
C PHE A 204 -1.28 18.71 16.62
N VAL A 205 -0.40 18.84 15.64
CA VAL A 205 -0.79 19.07 14.25
C VAL A 205 -1.73 17.97 13.74
N MET A 206 -1.53 16.71 14.13
CA MET A 206 -2.37 15.58 13.72
C MET A 206 -3.77 15.70 14.31
N GLN A 207 -3.87 16.10 15.57
CA GLN A 207 -5.15 16.39 16.21
C GLN A 207 -5.88 17.50 15.47
N MET A 208 -5.19 18.62 15.21
CA MET A 208 -5.75 19.76 14.49
C MET A 208 -6.21 19.40 13.08
N MET A 209 -5.42 18.58 12.36
CA MET A 209 -5.78 18.12 11.01
C MET A 209 -7.04 17.27 11.02
N ALA A 210 -7.23 16.37 11.99
CA ALA A 210 -8.44 15.57 12.11
C ALA A 210 -9.67 16.43 12.41
N GLU A 211 -9.55 17.40 13.33
CA GLU A 211 -10.61 18.35 13.65
C GLU A 211 -10.96 19.25 12.46
N MET A 212 -9.93 19.76 11.77
CA MET A 212 -10.08 20.55 10.54
C MET A 212 -10.80 19.73 9.46
N ALA A 213 -10.38 18.50 9.23
CA ALA A 213 -10.96 17.62 8.21
C ALA A 213 -12.46 17.42 8.42
N THR A 214 -12.87 17.20 9.68
CA THR A 214 -14.28 17.02 10.05
C THR A 214 -15.10 18.32 9.89
N ARG A 215 -14.52 19.48 10.19
CA ARG A 215 -15.21 20.78 10.18
C ARG A 215 -15.15 21.52 8.85
N SER A 216 -14.24 21.11 7.95
CA SER A 216 -14.05 21.79 6.66
C SER A 216 -15.29 21.69 5.77
N PRO A 217 -15.77 22.83 5.19
CA PRO A 217 -16.89 22.84 4.27
C PRO A 217 -16.62 22.02 3.01
N LYS A 218 -15.40 22.13 2.45
CA LYS A 218 -14.93 21.24 1.41
C LYS A 218 -14.25 20.02 2.04
N PRO A 219 -14.53 18.81 1.58
CA PRO A 219 -13.97 17.61 2.17
C PRO A 219 -12.44 17.58 2.10
N ILE A 220 -11.82 17.31 3.24
CA ILE A 220 -10.40 17.01 3.34
C ILE A 220 -10.31 15.63 3.98
N ILE A 221 -9.79 14.66 3.24
CA ILE A 221 -9.55 13.31 3.73
C ILE A 221 -8.12 13.28 4.27
N VAL A 222 -7.92 12.84 5.50
CA VAL A 222 -6.59 12.66 6.10
C VAL A 222 -6.36 11.19 6.38
N CYS A 223 -5.32 10.62 5.80
CA CYS A 223 -4.92 9.23 5.98
C CYS A 223 -3.50 9.15 6.53
N THR A 224 -3.30 8.55 7.68
CA THR A 224 -1.98 8.11 8.13
C THR A 224 -1.75 6.67 7.72
N VAL A 225 -0.53 6.33 7.34
CA VAL A 225 -0.14 4.95 7.01
C VAL A 225 0.88 4.47 8.02
N LEU A 226 0.59 3.35 8.66
CA LEU A 226 1.35 2.80 9.79
C LEU A 226 1.62 1.31 9.58
N HIS A 227 2.76 0.84 10.11
CA HIS A 227 3.10 -0.59 10.08
C HIS A 227 2.48 -1.36 11.25
N GLN A 228 2.14 -0.66 12.32
CA GLN A 228 1.47 -1.19 13.51
C GLN A 228 0.49 -0.17 14.06
N ALA A 229 -0.45 -0.61 14.86
CA ALA A 229 -1.44 0.27 15.48
C ALA A 229 -0.79 1.33 16.39
N LEU A 230 -1.42 2.49 16.52
CA LEU A 230 -0.89 3.63 17.28
C LEU A 230 -0.56 3.29 18.73
N ASP A 231 -1.33 2.40 19.37
CA ASP A 231 -1.12 1.96 20.76
C ASP A 231 0.23 1.24 20.96
N ARG A 232 0.78 0.61 19.92
CA ARG A 232 2.09 -0.04 19.97
C ARG A 232 3.25 0.93 20.16
N TYR A 233 3.06 2.17 19.76
CA TYR A 233 4.07 3.23 19.95
C TYR A 233 4.07 3.79 21.38
N PHE A 234 3.02 3.58 22.16
CA PHE A 234 2.91 4.10 23.54
C PHE A 234 4.03 3.63 24.45
N GLY A 235 4.58 2.43 24.22
CA GLY A 235 5.67 1.88 25.02
C GLY A 235 6.96 2.71 25.04
N TYR A 236 7.18 3.51 24.01
CA TYR A 236 8.39 4.32 23.82
C TYR A 236 8.19 5.78 24.23
N LEU A 237 6.96 6.22 24.54
CA LEU A 237 6.60 7.59 24.79
C LEU A 237 6.55 7.91 26.30
N SER A 238 6.81 9.18 26.67
CA SER A 238 6.53 9.71 28.00
C SER A 238 5.02 9.75 28.27
N ASP A 239 4.62 9.88 29.53
CA ASP A 239 3.20 9.92 29.90
C ASP A 239 2.46 11.09 29.21
N VAL A 240 3.10 12.26 29.10
CA VAL A 240 2.52 13.42 28.38
C VAL A 240 2.32 13.12 26.90
N GLN A 241 3.33 12.54 26.24
CA GLN A 241 3.24 12.16 24.82
C GLN A 241 2.20 11.07 24.59
N ARG A 242 2.03 10.13 25.53
CA ARG A 242 0.96 9.11 25.46
C ARG A 242 -0.42 9.73 25.51
N GLU A 243 -0.64 10.70 26.39
CA GLU A 243 -1.91 11.40 26.48
C GLU A 243 -2.23 12.17 25.18
N GLU A 244 -1.23 12.86 24.60
CA GLU A 244 -1.39 13.55 23.33
C GLU A 244 -1.67 12.58 22.18
N LEU A 245 -0.94 11.48 22.07
CA LEU A 245 -1.15 10.48 21.03
C LEU A 245 -2.50 9.75 21.21
N ALA A 246 -2.97 9.53 22.44
CA ALA A 246 -4.29 8.98 22.70
C ALA A 246 -5.42 9.92 22.20
N LYS A 247 -5.23 11.24 22.30
CA LYS A 247 -6.17 12.22 21.72
C LYS A 247 -6.20 12.14 20.19
N VAL A 248 -5.04 11.93 19.56
CA VAL A 248 -4.95 11.70 18.10
C VAL A 248 -5.65 10.41 17.74
N GLN A 249 -5.35 9.29 18.43
CA GLN A 249 -5.97 8.00 18.18
C GLN A 249 -7.49 8.06 18.25
N GLY A 250 -8.06 8.78 19.19
CA GLY A 250 -9.51 8.95 19.33
C GLY A 250 -10.18 9.72 18.18
N ARG A 251 -9.41 10.39 17.30
CA ARG A 251 -9.93 11.17 16.16
C ARG A 251 -9.74 10.48 14.82
N TYR A 252 -8.84 9.49 14.73
CA TYR A 252 -8.60 8.72 13.54
C TYR A 252 -9.31 7.37 13.65
N GLU A 253 -10.10 7.03 12.65
CA GLU A 253 -10.71 5.70 12.59
C GLU A 253 -9.72 4.73 11.91
N GLU A 254 -9.51 3.58 12.54
CA GLU A 254 -8.54 2.61 12.05
C GLU A 254 -9.13 1.75 10.92
N ILE A 255 -8.33 1.61 9.86
CA ILE A 255 -8.52 0.64 8.78
C ILE A 255 -7.41 -0.40 8.91
N ALA A 256 -7.74 -1.58 9.39
CA ALA A 256 -6.82 -2.71 9.46
C ALA A 256 -6.57 -3.26 8.04
N PHE A 257 -5.38 -2.98 7.49
CA PHE A 257 -5.01 -3.33 6.12
C PHE A 257 -4.18 -4.61 6.09
N TYR A 258 -4.81 -5.71 6.53
CA TYR A 258 -4.24 -7.05 6.55
C TYR A 258 -4.87 -7.89 5.46
N GLN A 259 -4.08 -8.29 4.47
CA GLN A 259 -4.56 -9.17 3.41
C GLN A 259 -4.77 -10.59 3.96
N PRO A 260 -5.97 -11.16 3.83
CA PRO A 260 -6.21 -12.55 4.22
C PRO A 260 -5.37 -13.51 3.34
N MET A 261 -5.12 -14.72 3.83
CA MET A 261 -4.27 -15.70 3.16
C MET A 261 -4.77 -16.04 1.74
N GLU A 262 -6.07 -16.21 1.58
CA GLU A 262 -6.67 -16.48 0.26
C GLU A 262 -6.38 -15.35 -0.73
N GLN A 263 -6.38 -14.10 -0.27
CA GLN A 263 -6.06 -12.97 -1.12
C GLN A 263 -4.57 -12.91 -1.46
N MET A 264 -3.70 -13.27 -0.52
CA MET A 264 -2.26 -13.36 -0.78
C MET A 264 -1.93 -14.43 -1.80
N VAL A 265 -2.58 -15.59 -1.73
CA VAL A 265 -2.43 -16.66 -2.74
C VAL A 265 -2.89 -16.19 -4.12
N ARG A 266 -4.01 -15.45 -4.21
CA ARG A 266 -4.50 -14.86 -5.47
C ARG A 266 -3.49 -13.85 -6.04
N LEU A 267 -2.97 -12.95 -5.21
CA LEU A 267 -1.99 -11.95 -5.64
C LEU A 267 -0.68 -12.59 -6.11
N LEU A 268 -0.20 -13.60 -5.39
CA LEU A 268 0.95 -14.38 -5.81
C LEU A 268 0.70 -15.05 -7.17
N ALA A 269 -0.46 -15.71 -7.34
CA ALA A 269 -0.83 -16.36 -8.58
C ALA A 269 -0.91 -15.39 -9.77
N GLN A 270 -1.29 -14.14 -9.53
CA GLN A 270 -1.33 -13.07 -10.55
C GLN A 270 0.04 -12.44 -10.82
N SER A 271 0.96 -12.52 -9.87
CA SER A 271 2.30 -11.95 -10.02
C SER A 271 3.25 -12.79 -10.88
N MET A 272 2.86 -14.02 -11.21
CA MET A 272 3.68 -14.96 -11.97
C MET A 272 2.91 -15.53 -13.16
N SER A 273 3.62 -15.86 -14.22
CA SER A 273 3.08 -16.58 -15.36
C SER A 273 4.09 -17.57 -15.93
N LEU A 274 3.59 -18.66 -16.53
CA LEU A 274 4.40 -19.63 -17.25
C LEU A 274 4.34 -19.38 -18.74
N LYS A 275 5.48 -19.16 -19.36
CA LYS A 275 5.66 -19.12 -20.82
C LYS A 275 5.82 -20.53 -21.37
N ASP A 276 5.50 -20.70 -22.63
CA ASP A 276 5.86 -21.94 -23.33
C ASP A 276 7.28 -21.82 -23.90
N CYS A 277 8.12 -22.75 -23.53
CA CYS A 277 9.46 -22.89 -24.06
C CYS A 277 9.67 -24.34 -24.50
N GLY A 278 9.79 -24.55 -25.81
CA GLY A 278 10.02 -25.86 -26.38
C GLY A 278 8.90 -26.91 -26.18
N GLY A 279 7.65 -26.45 -25.95
CA GLY A 279 6.50 -27.36 -25.76
C GLY A 279 6.41 -28.02 -24.39
N HIS A 280 7.20 -27.58 -23.42
CA HIS A 280 7.28 -28.23 -22.09
C HIS A 280 6.38 -27.61 -21.03
N ARG A 281 5.71 -26.50 -21.33
CA ARG A 281 4.83 -25.80 -20.38
C ARG A 281 3.78 -26.72 -19.75
N GLN A 282 3.14 -27.57 -20.56
CA GLN A 282 2.09 -28.45 -20.08
C GLN A 282 2.64 -29.49 -19.08
N ALA A 283 3.80 -30.06 -19.33
CA ALA A 283 4.42 -31.03 -18.41
C ALA A 283 4.73 -30.40 -17.04
N ILE A 284 5.18 -29.13 -17.02
CA ILE A 284 5.40 -28.37 -15.78
C ILE A 284 4.07 -28.15 -15.05
N LEU A 285 3.04 -27.70 -15.76
CA LEU A 285 1.71 -27.48 -15.18
C LEU A 285 1.11 -28.76 -14.61
N ASP A 286 1.21 -29.90 -15.32
CA ASP A 286 0.69 -31.18 -14.85
C ASP A 286 1.39 -31.65 -13.57
N SER A 287 2.74 -31.47 -13.48
CA SER A 287 3.50 -31.78 -12.27
C SER A 287 3.04 -30.94 -11.08
N PHE A 288 2.86 -29.63 -11.28
CA PHE A 288 2.42 -28.73 -10.20
C PHE A 288 0.94 -28.86 -9.84
N ARG A 289 0.11 -29.28 -10.82
CA ARG A 289 -1.29 -29.63 -10.55
C ARG A 289 -1.40 -30.83 -9.61
N ALA A 290 -0.53 -31.84 -9.78
CA ALA A 290 -0.49 -32.99 -8.86
C ALA A 290 -0.15 -32.52 -7.43
N LEU A 291 0.89 -31.69 -7.25
CA LEU A 291 1.24 -31.12 -5.94
C LEU A 291 0.14 -30.24 -5.34
N ALA A 292 -0.57 -29.47 -6.19
CA ALA A 292 -1.69 -28.64 -5.74
C ALA A 292 -2.89 -29.49 -5.25
N LEU A 293 -3.15 -30.63 -5.87
CA LEU A 293 -4.18 -31.57 -5.44
C LEU A 293 -3.79 -32.25 -4.12
N GLU A 294 -2.52 -32.64 -3.95
CA GLU A 294 -2.01 -33.15 -2.67
C GLU A 294 -2.18 -32.14 -1.54
N ALA A 295 -1.86 -30.86 -1.81
CA ALA A 295 -2.05 -29.79 -0.84
C ALA A 295 -3.55 -29.61 -0.49
N LEU A 296 -4.44 -29.79 -1.44
CA LEU A 296 -5.89 -29.75 -1.23
C LEU A 296 -6.36 -30.91 -0.35
N ASP A 297 -5.88 -32.14 -0.62
CA ASP A 297 -6.21 -33.34 0.16
C ASP A 297 -5.70 -33.23 1.62
N LEU A 298 -4.61 -32.51 1.83
CA LEU A 298 -4.10 -32.18 3.17
C LEU A 298 -4.87 -31.06 3.88
N GLY A 299 -5.92 -30.51 3.26
CA GLY A 299 -6.75 -29.46 3.85
C GLY A 299 -6.09 -28.09 3.95
N LEU A 300 -5.11 -27.79 3.08
CA LEU A 300 -4.37 -26.51 3.12
C LEU A 300 -5.10 -25.35 2.46
N ALA A 301 -6.27 -25.57 1.84
CA ALA A 301 -7.04 -24.50 1.22
C ALA A 301 -7.52 -23.47 2.24
N PRO A 302 -7.23 -22.16 2.03
CA PRO A 302 -7.70 -21.12 2.93
C PRO A 302 -9.23 -21.05 2.96
N LEU A 303 -9.79 -20.63 4.09
CA LEU A 303 -11.20 -20.29 4.17
C LEU A 303 -11.53 -19.18 3.15
N GLY A 304 -12.64 -19.32 2.44
CA GLY A 304 -13.08 -18.35 1.41
C GLY A 304 -12.48 -18.59 0.02
N MET A 305 -11.80 -19.72 -0.20
CA MET A 305 -11.29 -20.15 -1.51
C MET A 305 -11.87 -21.52 -1.87
N SER A 306 -12.44 -21.67 -3.08
CA SER A 306 -12.93 -22.97 -3.52
C SER A 306 -11.77 -23.92 -3.85
N ALA A 307 -12.01 -25.24 -3.78
CA ALA A 307 -11.02 -26.26 -4.10
C ALA A 307 -10.42 -26.07 -5.51
N ASP A 308 -11.26 -25.82 -6.50
CA ASP A 308 -10.83 -25.59 -7.88
C ASP A 308 -10.02 -24.31 -8.06
N GLU A 309 -10.41 -23.25 -7.36
CA GLU A 309 -9.67 -21.97 -7.38
C GLU A 309 -8.31 -22.13 -6.73
N PHE A 310 -8.23 -22.78 -5.58
CA PHE A 310 -7.00 -23.06 -4.86
C PHE A 310 -6.03 -23.89 -5.70
N ALA A 311 -6.52 -25.01 -6.27
CA ALA A 311 -5.69 -25.85 -7.12
C ALA A 311 -5.17 -25.09 -8.37
N ARG A 312 -6.00 -24.27 -9.01
CA ARG A 312 -5.57 -23.43 -10.14
C ARG A 312 -4.53 -22.40 -9.73
N ALA A 313 -4.74 -21.71 -8.61
CA ALA A 313 -3.82 -20.70 -8.12
C ALA A 313 -2.43 -21.29 -7.80
N LEU A 314 -2.39 -22.42 -7.07
CA LEU A 314 -1.14 -23.11 -6.77
C LEU A 314 -0.44 -23.67 -8.02
N THR A 315 -1.19 -24.19 -8.96
CA THR A 315 -0.64 -24.66 -10.26
C THR A 315 0.03 -23.53 -11.02
N SER A 316 -0.58 -22.32 -11.02
CA SER A 316 0.00 -21.15 -11.69
C SER A 316 1.25 -20.60 -11.01
N LEU A 317 1.49 -20.95 -9.75
CA LEU A 317 2.68 -20.57 -8.98
C LEU A 317 3.91 -21.47 -9.26
N ALA A 318 3.83 -22.43 -10.18
CA ALA A 318 5.02 -23.19 -10.57
C ALA A 318 6.17 -22.23 -10.95
N PRO A 319 7.38 -22.45 -10.44
CA PRO A 319 7.90 -23.63 -9.75
C PRO A 319 7.91 -23.53 -8.21
N ILE A 320 7.10 -22.71 -7.58
CA ILE A 320 7.04 -22.63 -6.10
C ILE A 320 6.23 -23.80 -5.55
N HIS A 321 6.79 -24.55 -4.61
CA HIS A 321 6.09 -25.65 -3.97
C HIS A 321 4.84 -25.14 -3.23
N PRO A 322 3.68 -25.82 -3.27
CA PRO A 322 2.46 -25.40 -2.58
C PRO A 322 2.63 -25.02 -1.13
N LEU A 323 3.35 -25.82 -0.34
CA LEU A 323 3.65 -25.50 1.08
C LEU A 323 4.45 -24.21 1.21
N THR A 324 5.44 -24.01 0.36
CA THR A 324 6.24 -22.78 0.33
C THR A 324 5.37 -21.58 0.02
N ALA A 325 4.50 -21.66 -1.00
CA ALA A 325 3.57 -20.62 -1.38
C ALA A 325 2.61 -20.23 -0.22
N MET A 326 2.21 -21.19 0.60
CA MET A 326 1.34 -20.95 1.75
C MET A 326 2.07 -20.34 2.95
N VAL A 327 3.35 -20.64 3.13
CA VAL A 327 4.15 -20.15 4.27
C VAL A 327 4.77 -18.78 3.98
N MET A 328 5.18 -18.53 2.73
CA MET A 328 5.86 -17.30 2.30
C MET A 328 5.19 -16.00 2.77
N PRO A 329 3.88 -15.78 2.61
CA PRO A 329 3.25 -14.52 3.00
C PRO A 329 3.45 -14.18 4.47
N ASN A 330 3.30 -15.16 5.36
CA ASN A 330 3.45 -14.97 6.80
C ASN A 330 4.91 -14.75 7.18
N VAL A 331 5.82 -15.51 6.60
CA VAL A 331 7.26 -15.38 6.86
C VAL A 331 7.75 -14.00 6.43
N PHE A 332 7.45 -13.59 5.21
CA PHE A 332 7.89 -12.28 4.71
C PHE A 332 7.20 -11.11 5.46
N SER A 333 5.95 -11.24 5.89
CA SER A 333 5.30 -10.21 6.71
C SER A 333 5.95 -10.04 8.09
N THR A 334 6.52 -11.10 8.64
CA THR A 334 7.20 -11.10 9.95
C THR A 334 8.64 -10.60 9.84
N LEU A 335 9.36 -11.01 8.77
CA LEU A 335 10.76 -10.64 8.55
C LEU A 335 10.92 -9.25 7.92
N ALA A 336 9.90 -8.72 7.27
CA ALA A 336 9.92 -7.43 6.58
C ALA A 336 9.94 -6.25 7.57
N GLN A 337 10.92 -6.21 8.46
CA GLN A 337 11.25 -5.01 9.25
C GLN A 337 11.98 -3.94 8.40
N GLY A 338 12.12 -4.16 7.10
CA GLY A 338 12.72 -3.30 6.11
C GLY A 338 12.00 -3.46 4.77
N GLU A 339 12.39 -2.71 3.76
CA GLU A 339 11.74 -2.51 2.45
C GLU A 339 11.52 -3.76 1.58
N ARG A 340 11.76 -4.98 2.09
CA ARG A 340 11.68 -6.24 1.34
C ARG A 340 10.31 -6.87 1.45
N SER A 341 9.45 -6.61 0.48
CA SER A 341 8.17 -7.31 0.35
C SER A 341 8.36 -8.70 -0.24
N LEU A 342 7.38 -9.59 -0.04
CA LEU A 342 7.31 -10.89 -0.71
C LEU A 342 7.47 -10.77 -2.24
N PHE A 343 6.87 -9.76 -2.84
CA PHE A 343 6.98 -9.53 -4.29
C PHE A 343 8.34 -8.99 -4.71
N ALA A 344 9.01 -8.18 -3.87
CA ALA A 344 10.39 -7.77 -4.10
C ALA A 344 11.34 -8.98 -4.11
N PHE A 345 11.15 -9.92 -3.19
CA PHE A 345 11.88 -11.19 -3.16
C PHE A 345 11.75 -11.98 -4.47
N LEU A 346 10.56 -12.08 -5.06
CA LEU A 346 10.36 -12.80 -6.32
C LEU A 346 11.15 -12.21 -7.49
N CYS A 347 11.50 -10.92 -7.43
CA CYS A 347 12.19 -10.19 -8.49
C CYS A 347 13.65 -9.88 -8.19
N SER A 348 14.11 -10.00 -6.94
CA SER A 348 15.47 -9.63 -6.54
C SER A 348 16.49 -10.70 -6.91
N ASP A 349 17.66 -10.25 -7.34
CA ASP A 349 18.80 -11.10 -7.74
C ASP A 349 19.72 -11.34 -6.52
N GLU A 350 19.12 -11.72 -5.39
CA GLU A 350 19.83 -11.97 -4.13
C GLU A 350 20.31 -13.43 -4.05
N PRO A 351 21.44 -13.69 -3.35
CA PRO A 351 21.93 -15.04 -3.11
C PRO A 351 20.87 -15.93 -2.46
N TYR A 352 20.73 -17.15 -2.93
CA TYR A 352 19.70 -18.14 -2.53
C TYR A 352 18.25 -17.67 -2.79
N GLY A 353 18.06 -16.53 -3.47
CA GLY A 353 16.77 -15.99 -3.81
C GLY A 353 16.06 -16.73 -4.95
N PHE A 354 14.84 -16.29 -5.24
CA PHE A 354 14.01 -16.94 -6.25
C PHE A 354 14.60 -16.81 -7.67
N GLN A 355 15.21 -15.65 -8.01
CA GLN A 355 15.83 -15.46 -9.33
C GLN A 355 17.08 -16.33 -9.53
N GLU A 356 17.88 -16.55 -8.47
CA GLU A 356 18.99 -17.50 -8.52
C GLU A 356 18.49 -18.94 -8.73
N PHE A 357 17.43 -19.33 -7.98
CA PHE A 357 16.78 -20.62 -8.17
C PHE A 357 16.31 -20.84 -9.62
N LEU A 358 15.75 -19.81 -10.28
CA LEU A 358 15.33 -19.89 -11.67
C LEU A 358 16.49 -20.13 -12.66
N GLY A 359 17.73 -20.02 -12.21
CA GLY A 359 18.93 -20.45 -12.95
C GLY A 359 19.13 -21.97 -13.00
N ARG A 360 18.34 -22.77 -12.27
CA ARG A 360 18.46 -24.23 -12.30
C ARG A 360 18.03 -24.82 -13.65
N PRO A 361 18.72 -25.89 -14.11
CA PRO A 361 18.39 -26.52 -15.39
C PRO A 361 17.07 -27.29 -15.31
N TYR A 362 16.29 -27.19 -16.38
CA TYR A 362 15.15 -28.04 -16.65
C TYR A 362 15.56 -29.17 -17.60
N GLU A 363 15.29 -30.42 -17.23
CA GLU A 363 15.56 -31.61 -18.02
C GLU A 363 14.24 -32.38 -18.24
N PRO A 364 13.78 -32.55 -19.51
CA PRO A 364 12.58 -33.34 -19.80
C PRO A 364 12.74 -34.77 -19.28
N GLY A 365 11.68 -35.28 -18.65
CA GLY A 365 11.67 -36.64 -18.07
C GLY A 365 12.29 -36.73 -16.66
N ARG A 366 12.79 -35.64 -16.11
CA ARG A 366 13.20 -35.56 -14.70
C ARG A 366 12.17 -34.74 -13.89
N PRO A 367 12.16 -34.89 -12.54
CA PRO A 367 11.33 -34.05 -11.70
C PRO A 367 11.59 -32.56 -11.97
N VAL A 368 10.54 -31.77 -12.07
CA VAL A 368 10.63 -30.31 -12.28
C VAL A 368 11.31 -29.68 -11.07
N PRO A 369 12.36 -28.85 -11.27
CA PRO A 369 12.95 -28.08 -10.17
C PRO A 369 11.87 -27.28 -9.43
N THR A 370 11.83 -27.44 -8.12
CA THR A 370 10.77 -26.87 -7.29
C THR A 370 11.39 -26.04 -6.17
N TYR A 371 10.99 -24.77 -6.07
CA TYR A 371 11.41 -23.89 -4.98
C TYR A 371 10.70 -24.31 -3.69
N SER A 372 11.47 -24.90 -2.79
CA SER A 372 10.98 -25.58 -1.58
C SER A 372 11.11 -24.70 -0.33
N LEU A 373 10.61 -25.20 0.81
CA LEU A 373 10.84 -24.57 2.12
C LEU A 373 12.32 -24.53 2.50
N SER A 374 13.13 -25.51 2.08
CA SER A 374 14.58 -25.46 2.34
C SER A 374 15.26 -24.36 1.53
N ASP A 375 14.90 -24.15 0.26
CA ASP A 375 15.43 -23.04 -0.52
C ASP A 375 15.07 -21.68 0.10
N MET A 376 13.83 -21.55 0.59
CA MET A 376 13.37 -20.34 1.30
C MET A 376 14.14 -20.14 2.63
N TYR A 377 14.40 -21.22 3.37
CA TYR A 377 15.17 -21.15 4.61
C TYR A 377 16.61 -20.68 4.35
N ASP A 378 17.28 -21.24 3.34
CA ASP A 378 18.64 -20.82 2.97
C ASP A 378 18.71 -19.34 2.61
N TYR A 379 17.71 -18.83 1.86
CA TYR A 379 17.57 -17.41 1.58
C TYR A 379 17.40 -16.59 2.88
N ILE A 380 16.51 -17.01 3.78
CA ILE A 380 16.25 -16.29 5.04
C ILE A 380 17.50 -16.21 5.89
N VAL A 381 18.22 -17.31 6.03
CA VAL A 381 19.48 -17.35 6.80
C VAL A 381 20.54 -16.45 6.15
N SER A 382 20.64 -16.45 4.83
CA SER A 382 21.58 -15.57 4.12
C SER A 382 21.23 -14.09 4.25
N ALA A 383 19.96 -13.75 4.17
CA ALA A 383 19.50 -12.36 4.14
C ALA A 383 19.33 -11.72 5.53
N TYR A 384 19.01 -12.52 6.56
CA TYR A 384 18.63 -12.03 7.90
C TYR A 384 19.37 -12.70 9.05
N GLY A 385 20.22 -13.70 8.78
CA GLY A 385 20.87 -14.54 9.80
C GLY A 385 22.15 -13.95 10.42
N SER A 386 22.42 -12.65 10.28
CA SER A 386 23.59 -11.96 10.88
C SER A 386 23.25 -11.25 12.16
#